data_84c1745e62bb76d78388ec68d53178be
#
_entry.id   84c1745e62bb76d78388ec68d53178be
#
_cell.length_a   1.000
_cell.length_b   1.000
_cell.length_c   1.000
_cell.angle_alpha   90.00
_cell.angle_beta   90.00
_cell.angle_gamma   90.00
#
_symmetry.space_group_name_H-M   'P 1'
#
loop_
_entity.id
_entity.type
_entity.pdbx_description
1 polymer ?
#
loop_
_entity_poly.entity_id
_entity_poly.type
_entity_poly.pdbx_seq_one_letter_code
_entity_poly.pdbx_strand_id
1 'polypeptide(L)'
;MVSDMTRQQNGKRCTLSTQSWAIAIWLFLTVVLLVGCTHKQKIMVPPRIVLTPFNNIGIITFSSNLNNSLQQTVTQNFMQRVQSAQAGVRFLELGPLAPIVRSFGADHLSPDILMALGGKYPVNAIFTGHLEISEVKPKIRWNSVATTIKAEAYLEGMLTVRLLESGSGAILWTNSSAAKKSVAAISLNRNGPVGVSINDPEAKYGKLIRELVYNCTNDFFPYYVYQEVHE
;
A
#
# COMPACT_ATOMS: atom_id res chain seq x y z
N MET A 1 -94.47 41.71 -12.13
CA MET A 1 -93.92 41.90 -10.76
C MET A 1 -92.73 40.95 -10.62
N VAL A 2 -91.58 41.37 -10.96
CA VAL A 2 -90.36 40.56 -10.91
C VAL A 2 -89.27 41.49 -10.40
N SER A 3 -88.71 41.13 -9.24
CA SER A 3 -87.60 41.84 -8.57
C SER A 3 -86.31 41.29 -8.98
N ASP A 4 -85.48 42.14 -9.48
CA ASP A 4 -84.02 41.92 -9.73
C ASP A 4 -83.25 41.78 -8.44
N MET A 5 -82.43 40.78 -8.37
CA MET A 5 -81.43 40.64 -7.33
C MET A 5 -80.03 40.48 -7.96
N THR A 6 -79.39 41.58 -8.20
CA THR A 6 -78.01 41.71 -8.66
C THR A 6 -77.07 41.35 -7.47
N ARG A 7 -76.35 40.27 -7.65
CA ARG A 7 -75.33 39.77 -6.69
C ARG A 7 -73.95 40.37 -7.07
N GLN A 8 -73.49 41.36 -6.35
CA GLN A 8 -72.15 41.93 -6.47
C GLN A 8 -71.13 40.93 -5.94
N GLN A 9 -70.30 40.39 -6.83
CA GLN A 9 -69.10 39.66 -6.47
C GLN A 9 -67.92 40.63 -6.26
N ASN A 10 -67.55 40.80 -5.01
CA ASN A 10 -66.41 41.59 -4.57
C ASN A 10 -65.14 40.74 -4.78
N GLY A 11 -64.47 40.86 -5.92
CA GLY A 11 -63.18 40.24 -6.17
C GLY A 11 -62.06 41.00 -5.46
N LYS A 12 -61.64 40.49 -4.33
CA LYS A 12 -60.38 40.92 -3.67
C LYS A 12 -59.21 40.44 -4.50
N ARG A 13 -58.69 41.32 -5.36
CA ARG A 13 -57.35 41.10 -6.01
C ARG A 13 -56.29 41.23 -4.90
N CYS A 14 -55.68 40.12 -4.52
CA CYS A 14 -54.46 40.11 -3.73
C CYS A 14 -53.34 40.66 -4.64
N THR A 15 -53.07 41.94 -4.56
CA THR A 15 -51.83 42.52 -5.11
C THR A 15 -50.71 42.11 -4.13
N LEU A 16 -50.06 40.97 -4.44
CA LEU A 16 -48.75 40.69 -3.86
C LEU A 16 -47.82 41.80 -4.29
N SER A 17 -47.44 42.67 -3.34
CA SER A 17 -46.61 43.81 -3.59
C SER A 17 -45.27 43.35 -4.21
N THR A 18 -44.86 43.97 -5.31
CA THR A 18 -43.56 43.72 -5.94
C THR A 18 -42.35 43.87 -5.02
N GLN A 19 -42.59 44.55 -3.91
CA GLN A 19 -41.62 44.75 -2.82
C GLN A 19 -41.27 43.46 -2.03
N SER A 20 -42.26 42.53 -1.82
CA SER A 20 -42.03 41.27 -1.16
C SER A 20 -41.18 40.30 -1.96
N TRP A 21 -41.28 40.35 -3.30
CA TRP A 21 -40.47 39.54 -4.22
C TRP A 21 -39.02 39.98 -4.24
N ALA A 22 -38.78 41.28 -4.21
CA ALA A 22 -37.44 41.86 -4.17
C ALA A 22 -36.68 41.43 -2.88
N ILE A 23 -37.37 41.44 -1.74
CA ILE A 23 -36.80 41.03 -0.46
C ILE A 23 -36.48 39.52 -0.48
N ALA A 24 -37.38 38.67 -1.01
CA ALA A 24 -37.17 37.24 -1.13
C ALA A 24 -35.97 36.88 -2.03
N ILE A 25 -35.83 37.61 -3.18
CA ILE A 25 -34.67 37.43 -4.07
C ILE A 25 -33.37 37.86 -3.39
N TRP A 26 -33.39 38.98 -2.66
CA TRP A 26 -32.22 39.47 -1.92
C TRP A 26 -31.80 38.49 -0.82
N LEU A 27 -32.76 37.92 -0.09
CA LEU A 27 -32.52 36.94 0.95
C LEU A 27 -32.00 35.61 0.38
N PHE A 28 -32.51 35.19 -0.78
CA PHE A 28 -32.02 34.02 -1.49
C PHE A 28 -30.59 34.22 -2.02
N LEU A 29 -30.29 35.41 -2.54
CA LEU A 29 -28.96 35.77 -3.05
C LEU A 29 -27.92 35.81 -1.92
N THR A 30 -28.29 36.31 -0.73
CA THR A 30 -27.40 36.32 0.43
C THR A 30 -27.15 34.91 0.97
N VAL A 31 -28.14 34.02 0.96
CA VAL A 31 -27.96 32.61 1.35
C VAL A 31 -27.05 31.87 0.38
N VAL A 32 -27.15 32.12 -0.94
CA VAL A 32 -26.28 31.51 -1.95
C VAL A 32 -24.83 31.99 -1.82
N LEU A 33 -24.61 33.25 -1.43
CA LEU A 33 -23.26 33.80 -1.18
C LEU A 33 -22.62 33.29 0.12
N LEU A 34 -23.43 32.77 1.07
CA LEU A 34 -22.93 32.19 2.32
C LEU A 34 -22.57 30.70 2.17
N VAL A 35 -22.92 30.05 1.07
CA VAL A 35 -22.41 28.70 0.76
C VAL A 35 -20.97 28.85 0.30
N GLY A 36 -20.05 29.04 1.25
CA GLY A 36 -18.62 29.12 1.02
C GLY A 36 -18.15 27.90 0.23
N CYS A 37 -17.45 28.11 -0.86
CA CYS A 37 -16.85 27.05 -1.63
C CYS A 37 -15.78 26.34 -0.76
N THR A 38 -16.09 25.18 -0.22
CA THR A 38 -15.07 24.33 0.38
C THR A 38 -14.14 23.83 -0.72
N HIS A 39 -12.91 24.32 -0.70
CA HIS A 39 -11.89 23.92 -1.65
C HIS A 39 -11.03 22.81 -1.02
N LYS A 40 -10.91 21.66 -1.72
CA LYS A 40 -10.02 20.57 -1.27
C LYS A 40 -8.61 20.85 -1.75
N GLN A 41 -7.70 21.20 -0.83
CA GLN A 41 -6.30 21.38 -1.13
C GLN A 41 -5.55 20.05 -0.96
N LYS A 42 -4.74 19.71 -1.97
CA LYS A 42 -3.87 18.54 -1.92
C LYS A 42 -2.56 18.92 -1.22
N ILE A 43 -2.35 18.39 -0.03
CA ILE A 43 -1.14 18.64 0.78
C ILE A 43 -0.25 17.42 0.71
N MET A 44 1.04 17.63 0.43
CA MET A 44 2.05 16.60 0.47
C MET A 44 2.53 16.41 1.91
N VAL A 45 2.39 15.21 2.42
CA VAL A 45 2.92 14.80 3.73
C VAL A 45 4.25 14.09 3.50
N PRO A 46 5.30 14.45 4.25
CA PRO A 46 6.61 13.80 4.12
C PRO A 46 6.53 12.31 4.48
N PRO A 47 7.54 11.51 4.08
CA PRO A 47 7.60 10.10 4.43
C PRO A 47 7.63 9.92 5.95
N ARG A 48 7.03 8.84 6.45
CA ARG A 48 7.00 8.52 7.89
C ARG A 48 8.38 8.21 8.44
N ILE A 49 9.24 7.64 7.59
CA ILE A 49 10.63 7.30 7.92
C ILE A 49 11.55 8.03 6.96
N VAL A 50 12.48 8.82 7.52
CA VAL A 50 13.51 9.55 6.79
C VAL A 50 14.85 8.85 7.06
N LEU A 51 15.52 8.41 6.00
CA LEU A 51 16.75 7.63 6.07
C LEU A 51 18.02 8.47 5.94
N THR A 52 17.90 9.70 5.47
CA THR A 52 19.04 10.62 5.27
C THR A 52 19.96 10.80 6.50
N PRO A 53 19.44 10.79 7.76
CA PRO A 53 20.29 10.93 8.94
C PRO A 53 21.27 9.77 9.15
N PHE A 54 21.00 8.61 8.57
CA PHE A 54 21.83 7.42 8.77
C PHE A 54 23.05 7.36 7.83
N ASN A 55 23.20 8.29 6.86
CA ASN A 55 24.27 8.34 5.86
C ASN A 55 24.45 7.02 5.07
N ASN A 56 25.14 6.05 5.67
CA ASN A 56 25.33 4.71 5.11
C ASN A 56 24.46 3.70 5.86
N ILE A 57 23.71 2.92 5.12
CA ILE A 57 22.81 1.91 5.65
C ILE A 57 23.30 0.55 5.19
N GLY A 58 23.56 -0.34 6.17
CA GLY A 58 23.83 -1.74 5.86
C GLY A 58 22.58 -2.46 5.44
N ILE A 59 22.70 -3.41 4.51
CA ILE A 59 21.62 -4.34 4.22
C ILE A 59 22.15 -5.78 4.26
N ILE A 60 21.55 -6.58 5.10
CA ILE A 60 21.76 -8.02 5.12
C ILE A 60 20.84 -8.63 4.08
N THR A 61 21.34 -9.54 3.25
CA THR A 61 20.53 -10.24 2.26
C THR A 61 19.31 -10.86 2.94
N PHE A 62 18.13 -10.53 2.48
CA PHE A 62 16.87 -11.01 3.07
C PHE A 62 16.81 -12.54 2.99
N SER A 63 16.40 -13.15 4.08
CA SER A 63 16.20 -14.60 4.11
C SER A 63 14.89 -15.00 3.43
N SER A 64 14.81 -16.23 2.95
CA SER A 64 13.58 -16.79 2.39
C SER A 64 13.50 -18.27 2.71
N ASN A 65 12.30 -18.79 2.83
CA ASN A 65 12.03 -20.22 2.92
C ASN A 65 12.20 -20.96 1.58
N LEU A 66 12.48 -20.24 0.49
CA LEU A 66 12.74 -20.79 -0.83
C LEU A 66 14.25 -20.70 -1.18
N ASN A 67 14.55 -20.58 -2.47
CA ASN A 67 15.91 -20.58 -2.99
C ASN A 67 16.65 -19.24 -2.84
N ASN A 68 17.98 -19.28 -3.00
CA ASN A 68 18.86 -18.10 -2.86
C ASN A 68 18.61 -17.03 -3.94
N SER A 69 18.12 -17.38 -5.14
CA SER A 69 17.85 -16.41 -6.20
C SER A 69 16.72 -15.44 -5.80
N LEU A 70 15.71 -15.92 -5.09
CA LEU A 70 14.62 -15.08 -4.58
C LEU A 70 15.08 -14.17 -3.43
N GLN A 71 16.02 -14.62 -2.60
CA GLN A 71 16.62 -13.78 -1.55
C GLN A 71 17.31 -12.55 -2.14
N GLN A 72 18.10 -12.74 -3.19
CA GLN A 72 18.75 -11.64 -3.90
C GLN A 72 17.71 -10.74 -4.58
N THR A 73 16.74 -11.33 -5.27
CA THR A 73 15.70 -10.58 -5.98
C THR A 73 14.90 -9.67 -5.03
N VAL A 74 14.46 -10.18 -3.88
CA VAL A 74 13.69 -9.36 -2.91
C VAL A 74 14.56 -8.27 -2.31
N THR A 75 15.83 -8.57 -1.99
CA THR A 75 16.77 -7.60 -1.41
C THR A 75 17.03 -6.46 -2.40
N GLN A 76 17.33 -6.77 -3.66
CA GLN A 76 17.59 -5.77 -4.68
C GLN A 76 16.36 -4.93 -5.02
N ASN A 77 15.19 -5.54 -5.15
CA ASN A 77 13.94 -4.80 -5.35
C ASN A 77 13.65 -3.84 -4.19
N PHE A 78 13.94 -4.27 -2.96
CA PHE A 78 13.79 -3.43 -1.77
C PHE A 78 14.76 -2.24 -1.80
N MET A 79 16.05 -2.47 -2.03
CA MET A 79 17.05 -1.39 -2.15
C MET A 79 16.67 -0.39 -3.22
N GLN A 80 16.37 -0.86 -4.44
CA GLN A 80 15.98 -0.02 -5.56
C GLN A 80 14.75 0.83 -5.23
N ARG A 81 13.76 0.24 -4.57
CA ARG A 81 12.53 0.94 -4.21
C ARG A 81 12.78 2.03 -3.16
N VAL A 82 13.58 1.73 -2.12
CA VAL A 82 13.91 2.71 -1.08
C VAL A 82 14.78 3.84 -1.65
N GLN A 83 15.78 3.54 -2.48
CA GLN A 83 16.60 4.55 -3.15
C GLN A 83 15.78 5.46 -4.08
N SER A 84 14.76 4.92 -4.74
CA SER A 84 13.85 5.73 -5.56
C SER A 84 12.95 6.64 -4.73
N ALA A 85 12.68 6.28 -3.47
CA ALA A 85 11.88 7.08 -2.55
C ALA A 85 12.66 8.23 -1.92
N GLN A 86 13.93 7.99 -1.58
CA GLN A 86 14.78 8.92 -0.85
C GLN A 86 16.15 9.04 -1.53
N ALA A 87 16.32 10.09 -2.30
CA ALA A 87 17.57 10.37 -2.99
C ALA A 87 18.72 10.59 -1.98
N GLY A 88 19.90 10.05 -2.29
CA GLY A 88 21.10 10.19 -1.45
C GLY A 88 21.30 9.07 -0.42
N VAL A 89 20.34 8.17 -0.22
CA VAL A 89 20.53 6.97 0.61
C VAL A 89 21.54 6.04 -0.05
N ARG A 90 22.57 5.64 0.72
CA ARG A 90 23.61 4.72 0.28
C ARG A 90 23.44 3.38 1.00
N PHE A 91 23.38 2.30 0.24
CA PHE A 91 23.38 0.96 0.79
C PHE A 91 24.77 0.33 0.71
N LEU A 92 25.16 -0.36 1.79
CA LEU A 92 26.29 -1.28 1.84
C LEU A 92 25.73 -2.70 1.98
N GLU A 93 25.92 -3.53 0.96
CA GLU A 93 25.50 -4.92 1.02
C GLU A 93 26.47 -5.72 1.92
N LEU A 94 25.95 -6.25 3.02
CA LEU A 94 26.72 -6.99 4.02
C LEU A 94 26.77 -8.50 3.70
N GLY A 95 25.92 -8.95 2.78
CA GLY A 95 25.80 -10.37 2.41
C GLY A 95 24.76 -11.13 3.25
N PRO A 96 24.75 -12.47 3.13
CA PRO A 96 23.80 -13.33 3.83
C PRO A 96 24.00 -13.36 5.35
N LEU A 97 22.91 -13.49 6.11
CA LEU A 97 22.94 -13.45 7.58
C LEU A 97 23.80 -14.57 8.18
N ALA A 98 23.68 -15.81 7.68
CA ALA A 98 24.33 -16.97 8.27
C ALA A 98 25.88 -16.91 8.30
N PRO A 99 26.60 -16.50 7.24
CA PRO A 99 28.03 -16.24 7.29
C PRO A 99 28.40 -15.11 8.25
N ILE A 100 27.58 -14.04 8.31
CA ILE A 100 27.83 -12.90 9.19
C ILE A 100 27.82 -13.36 10.65
N VAL A 101 26.74 -13.96 11.13
CA VAL A 101 26.62 -14.35 12.54
C VAL A 101 27.67 -15.40 12.93
N ARG A 102 27.99 -16.34 12.03
CA ARG A 102 29.06 -17.33 12.26
C ARG A 102 30.43 -16.68 12.38
N SER A 103 30.71 -15.60 11.67
CA SER A 103 32.00 -14.90 11.82
C SER A 103 32.21 -14.26 13.19
N PHE A 104 31.12 -14.08 13.95
CA PHE A 104 31.11 -13.61 15.33
C PHE A 104 30.91 -14.74 16.36
N GLY A 105 30.92 -16.02 15.91
CA GLY A 105 30.74 -17.18 16.80
C GLY A 105 29.31 -17.33 17.34
N ALA A 106 28.31 -16.84 16.63
CA ALA A 106 26.92 -16.86 17.06
C ALA A 106 26.00 -17.56 16.02
N ASP A 107 24.79 -17.92 16.45
CA ASP A 107 23.79 -18.59 15.62
C ASP A 107 22.66 -17.65 15.15
N HIS A 108 22.53 -16.50 15.81
CA HIS A 108 21.46 -15.54 15.51
C HIS A 108 21.95 -14.09 15.64
N LEU A 109 21.23 -13.17 15.01
CA LEU A 109 21.54 -11.75 15.06
C LEU A 109 21.12 -11.19 16.43
N SER A 110 22.10 -10.84 17.25
CA SER A 110 21.91 -10.21 18.56
C SER A 110 22.29 -8.72 18.52
N PRO A 111 21.88 -7.90 19.51
CA PRO A 111 22.32 -6.52 19.61
C PRO A 111 23.85 -6.37 19.62
N ASP A 112 24.58 -7.28 20.28
CA ASP A 112 26.05 -7.25 20.34
C ASP A 112 26.68 -7.45 18.95
N ILE A 113 26.09 -8.33 18.14
CA ILE A 113 26.55 -8.53 16.74
C ILE A 113 26.25 -7.30 15.90
N LEU A 114 25.10 -6.66 16.10
CA LEU A 114 24.75 -5.41 15.39
C LEU A 114 25.75 -4.30 15.73
N MET A 115 26.12 -4.14 17.01
CA MET A 115 27.14 -3.20 17.43
C MET A 115 28.52 -3.54 16.84
N ALA A 116 28.89 -4.81 16.82
CA ALA A 116 30.13 -5.26 16.21
C ALA A 116 30.16 -5.02 14.68
N LEU A 117 29.01 -5.20 13.99
CA LEU A 117 28.86 -4.85 12.58
C LEU A 117 29.00 -3.35 12.33
N GLY A 118 28.37 -2.51 13.16
CA GLY A 118 28.52 -1.06 13.09
C GLY A 118 29.96 -0.59 13.32
N GLY A 119 30.70 -1.27 14.21
CA GLY A 119 32.12 -1.02 14.41
C GLY A 119 33.02 -1.49 13.28
N LYS A 120 32.65 -2.57 12.60
CA LYS A 120 33.41 -3.14 11.49
C LYS A 120 33.15 -2.42 10.16
N TYR A 121 31.91 -2.00 9.92
CA TYR A 121 31.49 -1.34 8.70
C TYR A 121 30.99 0.06 9.05
N PRO A 122 31.19 1.06 8.15
CA PRO A 122 30.77 2.45 8.40
C PRO A 122 29.25 2.60 8.17
N VAL A 123 28.42 1.85 8.93
CA VAL A 123 26.96 1.84 8.83
C VAL A 123 26.33 2.21 10.17
N ASN A 124 25.36 3.12 10.14
CA ASN A 124 24.63 3.58 11.33
C ASN A 124 23.30 2.85 11.56
N ALA A 125 22.78 2.26 10.51
CA ALA A 125 21.57 1.43 10.58
C ALA A 125 21.68 0.24 9.62
N ILE A 126 20.96 -0.84 9.92
CA ILE A 126 21.02 -2.08 9.16
C ILE A 126 19.62 -2.57 8.87
N PHE A 127 19.31 -2.79 7.58
CA PHE A 127 18.11 -3.51 7.18
C PHE A 127 18.33 -5.02 7.24
N THR A 128 17.33 -5.70 7.77
CA THR A 128 17.18 -7.16 7.69
C THR A 128 15.74 -7.49 7.32
N GLY A 129 15.53 -8.59 6.60
CA GLY A 129 14.19 -8.99 6.18
C GLY A 129 14.04 -10.48 6.00
N HIS A 130 12.79 -10.93 6.03
CA HIS A 130 12.39 -12.31 5.80
C HIS A 130 11.21 -12.36 4.84
N LEU A 131 11.38 -13.13 3.77
CA LEU A 131 10.35 -13.44 2.79
C LEU A 131 9.86 -14.87 3.02
N GLU A 132 8.60 -14.99 3.36
CA GLU A 132 7.90 -16.27 3.43
C GLU A 132 6.94 -16.39 2.26
N ILE A 133 7.04 -17.48 1.51
CA ILE A 133 6.13 -17.79 0.42
C ILE A 133 5.51 -19.15 0.69
N SER A 134 4.19 -19.20 0.70
CA SER A 134 3.44 -20.44 0.83
C SER A 134 3.46 -21.22 -0.48
N GLU A 135 3.34 -22.54 -0.36
CA GLU A 135 3.16 -23.39 -1.51
C GLU A 135 1.85 -23.09 -2.24
N VAL A 136 1.86 -23.33 -3.54
CA VAL A 136 0.68 -23.15 -4.41
C VAL A 136 -0.44 -24.10 -3.97
N LYS A 137 -1.51 -23.56 -3.39
CA LYS A 137 -2.69 -24.33 -3.02
C LYS A 137 -3.74 -24.21 -4.11
N PRO A 138 -4.06 -25.30 -4.82
CA PRO A 138 -5.15 -25.27 -5.79
C PRO A 138 -6.50 -25.15 -5.07
N LYS A 139 -7.32 -24.19 -5.48
CA LYS A 139 -8.70 -24.03 -5.02
C LYS A 139 -9.63 -24.53 -6.13
N ILE A 140 -10.21 -25.69 -5.94
CA ILE A 140 -11.17 -26.28 -6.89
C ILE A 140 -12.55 -25.71 -6.58
N ARG A 141 -13.19 -25.05 -7.53
CA ARG A 141 -14.59 -24.63 -7.44
C ARG A 141 -15.43 -25.55 -8.34
N TRP A 142 -16.32 -26.29 -7.72
CA TRP A 142 -17.33 -27.09 -8.43
C TRP A 142 -18.53 -26.20 -8.74
N ASN A 143 -18.78 -25.93 -10.00
CA ASN A 143 -20.03 -25.30 -10.43
C ASN A 143 -20.95 -26.41 -10.96
N SER A 144 -22.03 -26.66 -10.24
CA SER A 144 -22.96 -27.79 -10.48
C SER A 144 -23.73 -27.73 -11.82
N VAL A 145 -23.64 -26.63 -12.56
CA VAL A 145 -24.43 -26.39 -13.78
C VAL A 145 -23.57 -26.35 -15.05
N ALA A 146 -22.25 -26.28 -14.95
CA ALA A 146 -21.39 -26.20 -16.12
C ALA A 146 -20.41 -27.37 -16.19
N THR A 147 -20.25 -27.94 -17.38
CA THR A 147 -19.27 -28.99 -17.70
C THR A 147 -17.80 -28.54 -17.58
N THR A 148 -17.54 -27.35 -17.07
CA THR A 148 -16.20 -26.77 -16.94
C THR A 148 -15.83 -26.61 -15.47
N ILE A 149 -14.84 -27.36 -15.01
CA ILE A 149 -14.26 -27.22 -13.68
C ILE A 149 -13.16 -26.15 -13.80
N LYS A 150 -13.31 -25.03 -13.10
CA LYS A 150 -12.26 -24.03 -12.99
C LYS A 150 -11.47 -24.28 -11.71
N ALA A 151 -10.22 -24.64 -11.82
CA ALA A 151 -9.28 -24.70 -10.72
C ALA A 151 -8.39 -23.45 -10.76
N GLU A 152 -8.34 -22.71 -9.69
CA GLU A 152 -7.47 -21.54 -9.54
C GLU A 152 -6.38 -21.89 -8.52
N ALA A 153 -5.13 -21.63 -8.86
CA ALA A 153 -4.02 -21.82 -7.97
C ALA A 153 -3.51 -20.43 -7.52
N TYR A 154 -3.28 -20.29 -6.24
CA TYR A 154 -2.81 -19.03 -5.62
C TYR A 154 -1.46 -19.23 -4.97
N LEU A 155 -0.62 -18.21 -5.10
CA LEU A 155 0.63 -18.04 -4.40
C LEU A 155 0.42 -16.94 -3.36
N GLU A 156 0.72 -17.22 -2.10
CA GLU A 156 0.64 -16.27 -1.01
C GLU A 156 2.06 -15.99 -0.49
N GLY A 157 2.35 -14.75 -0.14
CA GLY A 157 3.63 -14.38 0.42
C GLY A 157 3.49 -13.32 1.50
N MET A 158 4.46 -13.32 2.41
CA MET A 158 4.63 -12.31 3.44
C MET A 158 6.09 -11.85 3.46
N LEU A 159 6.29 -10.54 3.43
CA LEU A 159 7.59 -9.91 3.58
C LEU A 159 7.60 -9.10 4.88
N THR A 160 8.50 -9.43 5.79
CA THR A 160 8.76 -8.67 7.01
C THR A 160 10.13 -8.04 6.92
N VAL A 161 10.24 -6.73 7.15
CA VAL A 161 11.50 -5.99 7.14
C VAL A 161 11.64 -5.18 8.41
N ARG A 162 12.87 -5.10 8.92
CA ARG A 162 13.24 -4.30 10.09
C ARG A 162 14.42 -3.41 9.75
N LEU A 163 14.40 -2.20 10.30
CA LEU A 163 15.55 -1.30 10.35
C LEU A 163 16.05 -1.27 11.79
N LEU A 164 17.31 -1.60 11.98
CA LEU A 164 17.97 -1.73 13.28
C LEU A 164 19.07 -0.68 13.36
N GLU A 165 19.20 -0.02 14.52
CA GLU A 165 20.32 0.86 14.79
C GLU A 165 21.58 0.03 15.08
N SER A 166 22.68 0.30 14.39
CA SER A 166 23.91 -0.48 14.57
C SER A 166 24.60 -0.20 15.89
N GLY A 167 24.43 1.01 16.47
CA GLY A 167 25.08 1.42 17.71
C GLY A 167 24.45 0.85 18.98
N SER A 168 23.15 0.56 18.96
CA SER A 168 22.41 0.07 20.14
C SER A 168 21.69 -1.26 19.92
N GLY A 169 21.54 -1.68 18.67
CA GLY A 169 20.70 -2.81 18.31
C GLY A 169 19.18 -2.52 18.38
N ALA A 170 18.79 -1.27 18.64
CA ALA A 170 17.39 -0.91 18.76
C ALA A 170 16.65 -1.04 17.42
N ILE A 171 15.38 -1.42 17.47
CA ILE A 171 14.52 -1.48 16.28
C ILE A 171 13.98 -0.08 16.03
N LEU A 172 14.43 0.56 14.95
CA LEU A 172 13.97 1.88 14.52
C LEU A 172 12.67 1.83 13.74
N TRP A 173 12.47 0.76 12.99
CA TRP A 173 11.27 0.57 12.18
C TRP A 173 11.06 -0.91 11.87
N THR A 174 9.80 -1.31 11.80
CA THR A 174 9.38 -2.64 11.34
C THR A 174 8.12 -2.50 10.49
N ASN A 175 8.08 -3.19 9.38
CA ASN A 175 6.88 -3.31 8.57
C ASN A 175 6.74 -4.72 8.00
N SER A 176 5.50 -5.14 7.80
CA SER A 176 5.16 -6.42 7.17
C SER A 176 4.09 -6.20 6.12
N SER A 177 4.24 -6.86 4.99
CA SER A 177 3.26 -6.87 3.92
C SER A 177 2.90 -8.29 3.54
N ALA A 178 1.63 -8.52 3.25
CA ALA A 178 1.13 -9.78 2.71
C ALA A 178 0.49 -9.54 1.35
N ALA A 179 0.69 -10.47 0.42
CA ALA A 179 0.08 -10.41 -0.90
C ALA A 179 -0.28 -11.81 -1.40
N LYS A 180 -1.26 -11.86 -2.30
CA LYS A 180 -1.76 -13.09 -2.91
C LYS A 180 -1.89 -12.89 -4.41
N LYS A 181 -1.30 -13.81 -5.18
CA LYS A 181 -1.37 -13.80 -6.66
C LYS A 181 -1.97 -15.08 -7.19
N SER A 182 -2.87 -14.96 -8.15
CA SER A 182 -3.31 -16.09 -8.95
C SER A 182 -2.17 -16.50 -9.89
N VAL A 183 -1.81 -17.79 -9.86
CA VAL A 183 -0.68 -18.34 -10.63
C VAL A 183 -1.12 -19.13 -11.84
N ALA A 184 -2.35 -19.65 -11.87
CA ALA A 184 -2.95 -20.28 -13.03
C ALA A 184 -4.46 -20.33 -12.88
N ALA A 185 -5.18 -20.15 -13.99
CA ALA A 185 -6.53 -20.65 -14.16
C ALA A 185 -6.42 -21.97 -14.93
N ILE A 186 -6.78 -23.08 -14.30
CA ILE A 186 -6.75 -24.40 -14.93
C ILE A 186 -8.16 -24.69 -15.37
N SER A 187 -8.39 -24.77 -16.67
CA SER A 187 -9.64 -25.33 -17.19
C SER A 187 -9.45 -26.83 -17.41
N LEU A 188 -10.14 -27.64 -16.63
CA LEU A 188 -10.17 -29.08 -16.80
C LEU A 188 -11.19 -29.43 -17.91
N ASN A 189 -10.69 -29.94 -19.01
CA ASN A 189 -11.54 -30.53 -20.02
C ASN A 189 -11.75 -32.02 -19.68
N ARG A 190 -12.95 -32.53 -19.88
CA ARG A 190 -13.44 -33.85 -19.41
C ARG A 190 -12.61 -35.06 -19.86
N ASN A 191 -11.70 -34.91 -20.82
CA ASN A 191 -10.99 -35.99 -21.49
C ASN A 191 -9.45 -35.83 -21.49
N GLY A 192 -8.82 -35.03 -20.59
CA GLY A 192 -7.38 -34.87 -20.58
C GLY A 192 -6.76 -34.96 -19.19
N PRO A 193 -5.48 -35.36 -19.11
CA PRO A 193 -4.75 -35.41 -17.84
C PRO A 193 -4.63 -34.00 -17.22
N VAL A 194 -4.83 -33.94 -15.90
CA VAL A 194 -4.68 -32.72 -15.13
C VAL A 194 -3.18 -32.39 -15.04
N GLY A 195 -2.70 -31.57 -15.94
CA GLY A 195 -1.34 -31.03 -15.91
C GLY A 195 -1.37 -29.58 -15.49
N VAL A 196 -0.93 -29.26 -14.27
CA VAL A 196 -0.63 -27.88 -13.89
C VAL A 196 0.75 -27.56 -14.47
N SER A 197 0.78 -27.08 -15.69
CA SER A 197 2.02 -26.50 -16.25
C SER A 197 2.23 -25.13 -15.63
N ILE A 198 3.10 -25.05 -14.62
CA ILE A 198 3.59 -23.79 -14.11
C ILE A 198 4.66 -23.32 -15.09
N ASN A 199 4.25 -22.59 -16.12
CA ASN A 199 5.19 -21.96 -17.04
C ASN A 199 5.84 -20.79 -16.30
N ASP A 200 7.16 -20.86 -16.11
CA ASP A 200 8.04 -19.86 -15.52
C ASP A 200 7.69 -19.46 -14.05
N PRO A 201 8.18 -20.24 -13.06
CA PRO A 201 8.02 -19.91 -11.65
C PRO A 201 8.62 -18.53 -11.29
N GLU A 202 9.72 -18.14 -11.91
CA GLU A 202 10.43 -16.89 -11.60
C GLU A 202 9.60 -15.65 -11.96
N ALA A 203 8.91 -15.65 -13.09
CA ALA A 203 8.02 -14.54 -13.46
C ALA A 203 6.84 -14.36 -12.50
N LYS A 204 6.37 -15.45 -11.89
CA LYS A 204 5.25 -15.44 -10.94
C LYS A 204 5.67 -14.91 -9.58
N TYR A 205 6.79 -15.40 -9.07
CA TYR A 205 7.39 -14.90 -7.84
C TYR A 205 7.78 -13.43 -7.97
N GLY A 206 8.33 -13.02 -9.10
CA GLY A 206 8.73 -11.63 -9.36
C GLY A 206 7.57 -10.64 -9.24
N LYS A 207 6.36 -10.98 -9.68
CA LYS A 207 5.17 -10.13 -9.52
C LYS A 207 4.73 -10.04 -8.05
N LEU A 208 4.73 -11.16 -7.34
CA LEU A 208 4.40 -11.21 -5.92
C LEU A 208 5.41 -10.40 -5.09
N ILE A 209 6.71 -10.61 -5.32
CA ILE A 209 7.78 -9.91 -4.62
C ILE A 209 7.69 -8.39 -4.84
N ARG A 210 7.46 -7.94 -6.08
CA ARG A 210 7.30 -6.50 -6.35
C ARG A 210 6.14 -5.88 -5.57
N GLU A 211 5.02 -6.58 -5.46
CA GLU A 211 3.87 -6.11 -4.69
C GLU A 211 4.16 -6.09 -3.19
N LEU A 212 4.79 -7.14 -2.67
CA LEU A 212 5.21 -7.20 -1.27
C LEU A 212 6.18 -6.06 -0.93
N VAL A 213 7.19 -5.85 -1.75
CA VAL A 213 8.16 -4.77 -1.58
C VAL A 213 7.47 -3.41 -1.70
N TYR A 214 6.60 -3.22 -2.69
CA TYR A 214 5.85 -1.98 -2.86
C TYR A 214 5.06 -1.62 -1.60
N ASN A 215 4.29 -2.57 -1.07
CA ASN A 215 3.46 -2.36 0.12
C ASN A 215 4.31 -2.15 1.39
N CYS A 216 5.40 -2.92 1.53
CA CYS A 216 6.28 -2.84 2.68
C CYS A 216 7.04 -1.51 2.77
N THR A 217 7.34 -0.88 1.63
CA THR A 217 8.18 0.33 1.54
C THR A 217 7.40 1.64 1.50
N ASN A 218 6.08 1.63 1.60
CA ASN A 218 5.26 2.84 1.49
C ASN A 218 5.60 3.92 2.52
N ASP A 219 6.07 3.55 3.70
CA ASP A 219 6.47 4.47 4.77
C ASP A 219 7.67 5.37 4.38
N PHE A 220 8.45 4.98 3.37
CA PHE A 220 9.58 5.76 2.86
C PHE A 220 9.18 6.79 1.80
N PHE A 221 7.94 6.75 1.30
CA PHE A 221 7.44 7.65 0.28
C PHE A 221 6.61 8.78 0.87
N PRO A 222 6.69 10.00 0.30
CA PRO A 222 5.72 11.02 0.61
C PRO A 222 4.33 10.59 0.11
N TYR A 223 3.31 10.99 0.83
CA TYR A 223 1.93 10.73 0.43
C TYR A 223 1.12 12.03 0.43
N TYR A 224 -0.06 12.00 -0.19
CA TYR A 224 -0.91 13.18 -0.30
C TYR A 224 -2.19 12.97 0.48
N VAL A 225 -2.56 14.00 1.23
CA VAL A 225 -3.87 14.10 1.90
C VAL A 225 -4.66 15.26 1.29
N TYR A 226 -5.97 15.11 1.25
CA TYR A 226 -6.86 16.21 0.88
C TYR A 226 -7.39 16.83 2.17
N GLN A 227 -7.10 18.11 2.37
CA GLN A 227 -7.61 18.90 3.48
C GLN A 227 -8.68 19.86 2.97
N GLU A 228 -9.81 19.93 3.65
CA GLU A 228 -10.84 20.93 3.37
C GLU A 228 -10.41 22.25 3.98
N VAL A 229 -10.25 23.26 3.14
CA VAL A 229 -9.94 24.63 3.55
C VAL A 229 -11.23 25.43 3.43
N HIS A 230 -11.67 26.03 4.53
CA HIS A 230 -12.76 27.00 4.57
C HIS A 230 -12.13 28.39 4.41
N GLU A 231 -12.46 29.06 3.30
CA GLU A 231 -12.18 30.48 3.12
C GLU A 231 -13.36 31.33 3.60
#